data_b120ecc49a1e3cdf872f02a2af21b94b
#
_entry.id   b120ecc49a1e3cdf872f02a2af21b94b
#
_cell.length_a   1.000
_cell.length_b   1.000
_cell.length_c   1.000
_cell.angle_alpha   90.00
_cell.angle_beta   90.00
_cell.angle_gamma   90.00
#
_symmetry.space_group_name_H-M   'P 1'
#
loop_
_entity.id
_entity.type
_entity.pdbx_description
1 polymer ?
#
loop_
_entity_poly.entity_id
_entity_poly.type
_entity_poly.pdbx_seq_one_letter_code
_entity_poly.pdbx_strand_id
1 'polypeptide(L)'
;GLGDVYKGREQTLTRDDLSHSLIFIGSAGMMDPPRPEAIDAINACQQAGIRVKMITGDHPQTAMSIGQMLGITNSEQAVTGYELEKMDDAALAEAAVKYDIFARTSPEHKLRLVKALQDKGEIVGMTGDGVNDAPALRQADVGIAMGIKGTEVTKEAADMVLTDDNFATIASAVKEGRRVYDNLKKTILFIMPTNLAQGLLIVIALLAGNIIPLTPVLILWMNMATSATLSFGLAFEAAERNIMRRPPRQTGQHVMDAYA
;
A
#
# COMPACT_ATOMS: atom_id res chain seq x y z
N GLY A 1 -26.58 22.57 -11.27
CA GLY A 1 -28.01 22.49 -11.55
C GLY A 1 -28.48 23.63 -12.43
N LEU A 2 -29.51 23.38 -13.21
CA LEU A 2 -30.17 24.35 -14.10
C LEU A 2 -30.67 25.64 -13.39
N GLY A 3 -30.70 25.65 -12.06
CA GLY A 3 -31.19 26.80 -11.28
C GLY A 3 -30.29 28.04 -11.27
N ASP A 4 -28.99 27.90 -11.60
CA ASP A 4 -28.05 29.02 -11.50
C ASP A 4 -27.95 29.86 -12.78
N VAL A 5 -28.51 29.38 -13.90
CA VAL A 5 -28.45 30.07 -15.21
C VAL A 5 -29.48 31.22 -15.32
N TYR A 6 -30.46 31.29 -14.40
CA TYR A 6 -31.55 32.25 -14.42
C TYR A 6 -31.61 33.23 -13.27
N LYS A 7 -30.50 33.44 -12.55
CA LYS A 7 -30.41 34.37 -11.42
C LYS A 7 -30.69 35.86 -11.72
N GLY A 8 -31.40 36.16 -12.79
CA GLY A 8 -31.74 37.53 -13.16
C GLY A 8 -33.20 37.76 -13.64
N ARG A 9 -34.06 36.76 -13.61
CA ARG A 9 -35.48 36.91 -13.99
C ARG A 9 -36.38 36.28 -12.96
N GLU A 10 -37.34 37.03 -12.46
CA GLU A 10 -38.42 36.59 -11.56
C GLU A 10 -39.44 35.59 -12.17
N GLN A 11 -39.08 34.89 -13.25
CA GLN A 11 -39.95 33.90 -13.90
C GLN A 11 -39.52 32.50 -13.50
N THR A 12 -40.42 31.77 -12.86
CA THR A 12 -40.27 30.32 -12.63
C THR A 12 -40.28 29.57 -13.94
N LEU A 13 -39.21 28.83 -14.25
CA LEU A 13 -39.11 27.94 -15.39
C LEU A 13 -40.20 26.87 -15.32
N THR A 14 -41.02 26.80 -16.34
CA THR A 14 -42.00 25.74 -16.54
C THR A 14 -41.43 24.63 -17.43
N ARG A 15 -42.04 23.43 -17.35
CA ARG A 15 -41.61 22.29 -18.20
C ARG A 15 -41.78 22.56 -19.70
N ASP A 16 -42.69 23.43 -20.08
CA ASP A 16 -42.93 23.83 -21.45
C ASP A 16 -41.84 24.77 -21.99
N ASP A 17 -41.25 25.62 -21.14
CA ASP A 17 -40.10 26.46 -21.50
C ASP A 17 -38.86 25.61 -21.86
N LEU A 18 -38.76 24.41 -21.34
CA LEU A 18 -37.66 23.48 -21.60
C LEU A 18 -37.88 22.64 -22.86
N SER A 19 -39.11 22.57 -23.40
CA SER A 19 -39.44 21.68 -24.53
C SER A 19 -39.28 22.31 -25.92
N HIS A 20 -39.31 23.65 -26.05
CA HIS A 20 -39.40 24.29 -27.35
C HIS A 20 -38.41 25.44 -27.64
N SER A 21 -37.57 25.83 -26.71
CA SER A 21 -36.74 27.05 -26.85
C SER A 21 -35.31 26.89 -26.37
N LEU A 22 -34.80 25.68 -26.18
CA LEU A 22 -33.41 25.46 -25.74
C LEU A 22 -32.46 25.61 -26.93
N ILE A 23 -31.53 26.55 -26.84
CA ILE A 23 -30.39 26.68 -27.73
C ILE A 23 -29.16 26.11 -27.05
N PHE A 24 -28.50 25.14 -27.69
CA PHE A 24 -27.23 24.64 -27.19
C PHE A 24 -26.17 25.74 -27.30
N ILE A 25 -25.75 26.28 -26.14
CA ILE A 25 -24.75 27.34 -26.06
C ILE A 25 -23.34 26.77 -26.07
N GLY A 26 -23.17 25.57 -25.50
CA GLY A 26 -21.87 24.89 -25.39
C GLY A 26 -21.83 23.89 -24.23
N SER A 27 -20.77 23.15 -24.16
CA SER A 27 -20.47 22.27 -23.03
C SER A 27 -19.21 22.75 -22.30
N ALA A 28 -19.22 22.73 -20.98
CA ALA A 28 -18.06 22.99 -20.16
C ALA A 28 -17.69 21.70 -19.43
N GLY A 29 -16.45 21.26 -19.60
CA GLY A 29 -15.89 20.14 -18.85
C GLY A 29 -15.21 20.66 -17.59
N MET A 30 -15.57 20.10 -16.45
CA MET A 30 -14.84 20.32 -15.18
C MET A 30 -14.01 19.09 -14.89
N MET A 31 -12.75 19.30 -14.53
CA MET A 31 -11.83 18.25 -14.14
C MET A 31 -11.21 18.64 -12.79
N ASP A 32 -11.23 17.71 -11.86
CA ASP A 32 -10.49 17.83 -10.59
C ASP A 32 -9.10 17.17 -10.79
N PRO A 33 -8.02 17.96 -10.86
CA PRO A 33 -6.70 17.41 -11.12
C PRO A 33 -6.19 16.60 -9.90
N PRO A 34 -5.41 15.55 -10.14
CA PRO A 34 -4.77 14.82 -9.06
C PRO A 34 -3.90 15.73 -8.20
N ARG A 35 -3.83 15.45 -6.91
CA ARG A 35 -2.96 16.19 -5.98
C ARG A 35 -1.50 15.94 -6.34
N PRO A 36 -0.63 16.98 -6.37
CA PRO A 36 0.80 16.82 -6.68
C PRO A 36 1.49 15.78 -5.79
N GLU A 37 1.16 15.76 -4.51
CA GLU A 37 1.74 14.81 -3.54
C GLU A 37 1.41 13.35 -3.89
N ALA A 38 0.26 13.09 -4.52
CA ALA A 38 -0.12 11.75 -4.95
C ALA A 38 0.73 11.28 -6.15
N ILE A 39 1.06 12.21 -7.07
CA ILE A 39 1.95 11.93 -8.22
C ILE A 39 3.35 11.54 -7.71
N ASP A 40 3.91 12.34 -6.80
CA ASP A 40 5.22 12.08 -6.20
C ASP A 40 5.24 10.74 -5.45
N ALA A 41 4.17 10.43 -4.72
CA ALA A 41 4.05 9.19 -3.97
C ALA A 41 3.97 7.96 -4.88
N ILE A 42 3.21 8.04 -5.97
CA ILE A 42 3.12 6.96 -6.96
C ILE A 42 4.48 6.73 -7.61
N ASN A 43 5.18 7.79 -8.00
CA ASN A 43 6.53 7.70 -8.54
C ASN A 43 7.50 7.03 -7.54
N ALA A 44 7.43 7.40 -6.25
CA ALA A 44 8.26 6.81 -5.21
C ALA A 44 7.94 5.32 -5.00
N CYS A 45 6.67 4.93 -5.04
CA CYS A 45 6.24 3.53 -4.97
C CYS A 45 6.77 2.72 -6.16
N GLN A 46 6.66 3.25 -7.38
CA GLN A 46 7.15 2.59 -8.59
C GLN A 46 8.68 2.43 -8.58
N GLN A 47 9.42 3.45 -8.12
CA GLN A 47 10.88 3.35 -7.94
C GLN A 47 11.26 2.30 -6.90
N ALA A 48 10.40 2.09 -5.90
CA ALA A 48 10.54 1.05 -4.90
C ALA A 48 10.10 -0.35 -5.39
N GLY A 49 9.71 -0.49 -6.67
CA GLY A 49 9.22 -1.72 -7.26
C GLY A 49 7.80 -2.09 -6.86
N ILE A 50 7.02 -1.14 -6.32
CA ILE A 50 5.62 -1.34 -5.96
C ILE A 50 4.76 -0.88 -7.12
N ARG A 51 3.94 -1.78 -7.63
CA ARG A 51 3.03 -1.49 -8.73
C ARG A 51 1.73 -0.91 -8.19
N VAL A 52 1.37 0.27 -8.66
CA VAL A 52 0.14 0.95 -8.25
C VAL A 52 -0.95 0.71 -9.28
N LYS A 53 -2.12 0.28 -8.82
CA LYS A 53 -3.30 0.02 -9.65
C LYS A 53 -4.46 0.91 -9.22
N MET A 54 -5.20 1.39 -10.19
CA MET A 54 -6.41 2.18 -9.97
C MET A 54 -7.65 1.33 -10.22
N ILE A 55 -8.54 1.29 -9.23
CA ILE A 55 -9.83 0.62 -9.32
C ILE A 55 -10.92 1.64 -9.01
N THR A 56 -11.73 1.99 -10.01
CA THR A 56 -12.72 3.07 -9.89
C THR A 56 -14.07 2.71 -10.49
N GLY A 57 -15.13 3.36 -10.00
CA GLY A 57 -16.46 3.33 -10.62
C GLY A 57 -16.62 4.25 -11.84
N ASP A 58 -15.62 5.08 -12.15
CA ASP A 58 -15.64 6.06 -13.22
C ASP A 58 -15.62 5.44 -14.61
N HIS A 59 -15.90 6.29 -15.60
CA HIS A 59 -15.81 5.91 -17.01
C HIS A 59 -14.36 5.58 -17.41
N PRO A 60 -14.12 4.55 -18.27
CA PRO A 60 -12.77 4.13 -18.66
C PRO A 60 -11.87 5.26 -19.16
N GLN A 61 -12.39 6.15 -20.00
CA GLN A 61 -11.62 7.29 -20.51
C GLN A 61 -11.19 8.26 -19.40
N THR A 62 -12.07 8.52 -18.43
CA THR A 62 -11.74 9.35 -17.25
C THR A 62 -10.66 8.68 -16.40
N ALA A 63 -10.84 7.38 -16.14
CA ALA A 63 -9.87 6.59 -15.36
C ALA A 63 -8.48 6.57 -16.03
N MET A 64 -8.43 6.37 -17.36
CA MET A 64 -7.17 6.41 -18.12
C MET A 64 -6.51 7.79 -18.05
N SER A 65 -7.29 8.87 -18.24
CA SER A 65 -6.76 10.24 -18.18
C SER A 65 -6.19 10.57 -16.81
N ILE A 66 -6.89 10.19 -15.72
CA ILE A 66 -6.41 10.37 -14.36
C ILE A 66 -5.17 9.50 -14.11
N GLY A 67 -5.17 8.25 -14.57
CA GLY A 67 -4.04 7.35 -14.47
C GLY A 67 -2.79 7.89 -15.16
N GLN A 68 -2.93 8.49 -16.33
CA GLN A 68 -1.83 9.15 -17.04
C GLN A 68 -1.29 10.37 -16.27
N MET A 69 -2.18 11.22 -15.74
CA MET A 69 -1.78 12.35 -14.90
C MET A 69 -1.05 11.93 -13.64
N LEU A 70 -1.45 10.82 -13.04
CA LEU A 70 -0.82 10.24 -11.85
C LEU A 70 0.48 9.49 -12.17
N GLY A 71 0.79 9.25 -13.44
CA GLY A 71 1.96 8.48 -13.86
C GLY A 71 1.84 6.98 -13.57
N ILE A 72 0.61 6.44 -13.51
CA ILE A 72 0.40 5.00 -13.34
C ILE A 72 0.89 4.27 -14.60
N THR A 73 1.64 3.20 -14.40
CA THR A 73 2.14 2.34 -15.48
C THR A 73 0.95 1.71 -16.24
N ASN A 74 1.09 1.49 -17.56
CA ASN A 74 0.03 0.93 -18.41
C ASN A 74 -1.33 1.64 -18.32
N SER A 75 -1.32 2.97 -18.18
CA SER A 75 -2.54 3.79 -18.11
C SER A 75 -3.25 4.00 -19.45
N GLU A 76 -2.70 3.47 -20.55
CA GLU A 76 -3.29 3.58 -21.90
C GLU A 76 -4.46 2.62 -22.12
N GLN A 77 -4.63 1.64 -21.27
CA GLN A 77 -5.70 0.64 -21.36
C GLN A 77 -6.38 0.47 -20.01
N ALA A 78 -7.72 0.43 -20.04
CA ALA A 78 -8.53 0.16 -18.87
C ALA A 78 -9.39 -1.09 -19.11
N VAL A 79 -9.47 -1.97 -18.10
CA VAL A 79 -10.40 -3.10 -18.10
C VAL A 79 -11.67 -2.68 -17.39
N THR A 80 -12.82 -2.94 -18.02
CA THR A 80 -14.11 -2.57 -17.45
C THR A 80 -14.68 -3.68 -16.55
N GLY A 81 -15.55 -3.29 -15.59
CA GLY A 81 -16.29 -4.26 -14.76
C GLY A 81 -17.06 -5.30 -15.59
N TYR A 82 -17.63 -4.89 -16.73
CA TYR A 82 -18.30 -5.81 -17.65
C TYR A 82 -17.37 -6.87 -18.28
N GLU A 83 -16.12 -6.50 -18.57
CA GLU A 83 -15.12 -7.45 -19.05
C GLU A 83 -14.68 -8.39 -17.92
N LEU A 84 -14.49 -7.83 -16.69
CA LEU A 84 -14.14 -8.64 -15.50
C LEU A 84 -15.20 -9.70 -15.16
N GLU A 85 -16.48 -9.38 -15.34
CA GLU A 85 -17.57 -10.34 -15.12
C GLU A 85 -17.51 -11.56 -16.05
N LYS A 86 -16.99 -11.38 -17.26
CA LYS A 86 -16.89 -12.42 -18.28
C LYS A 86 -15.63 -13.28 -18.16
N MET A 87 -14.66 -12.83 -17.36
CA MET A 87 -13.41 -13.54 -17.15
C MET A 87 -13.60 -14.65 -16.11
N ASP A 88 -13.10 -15.83 -16.43
CA ASP A 88 -12.85 -16.86 -15.44
C ASP A 88 -11.67 -16.45 -14.52
N ASP A 89 -11.42 -17.22 -13.47
CA ASP A 89 -10.40 -16.87 -12.48
C ASP A 89 -8.99 -16.86 -13.07
N ALA A 90 -8.71 -17.70 -14.06
CA ALA A 90 -7.41 -17.73 -14.73
C ALA A 90 -7.18 -16.48 -15.60
N ALA A 91 -8.17 -16.11 -16.42
CA ALA A 91 -8.12 -14.90 -17.25
C ALA A 91 -8.09 -13.65 -16.38
N LEU A 92 -8.85 -13.64 -15.27
CA LEU A 92 -8.84 -12.54 -14.31
C LEU A 92 -7.45 -12.36 -13.67
N ALA A 93 -6.79 -13.45 -13.28
CA ALA A 93 -5.45 -13.39 -12.70
C ALA A 93 -4.42 -12.82 -13.68
N GLU A 94 -4.48 -13.22 -14.97
CA GLU A 94 -3.62 -12.65 -16.01
C GLU A 94 -3.93 -11.16 -16.24
N ALA A 95 -5.22 -10.79 -16.30
CA ALA A 95 -5.63 -9.41 -16.45
C ALA A 95 -5.21 -8.54 -15.25
N ALA A 96 -5.36 -9.06 -14.03
CA ALA A 96 -4.96 -8.38 -12.80
C ALA A 96 -3.46 -8.07 -12.76
N VAL A 97 -2.62 -8.96 -13.30
CA VAL A 97 -1.18 -8.71 -13.42
C VAL A 97 -0.88 -7.76 -14.58
N LYS A 98 -1.54 -7.89 -15.72
CA LYS A 98 -1.21 -7.16 -16.95
C LYS A 98 -1.63 -5.69 -16.89
N TYR A 99 -2.84 -5.39 -16.42
CA TYR A 99 -3.44 -4.05 -16.46
C TYR A 99 -3.34 -3.33 -15.10
N ASP A 100 -3.32 -2.00 -15.15
CA ASP A 100 -3.20 -1.17 -13.95
C ASP A 100 -4.40 -0.22 -13.75
N ILE A 101 -5.32 -0.15 -14.72
CA ILE A 101 -6.54 0.65 -14.64
C ILE A 101 -7.76 -0.25 -14.79
N PHE A 102 -8.63 -0.22 -13.78
CA PHE A 102 -9.90 -0.94 -13.75
C PHE A 102 -11.03 0.05 -13.54
N ALA A 103 -11.96 0.13 -14.50
CA ALA A 103 -13.00 1.13 -14.56
C ALA A 103 -14.40 0.52 -14.50
N ARG A 104 -15.40 1.27 -14.02
CA ARG A 104 -16.78 0.77 -13.86
C ARG A 104 -16.85 -0.51 -13.01
N THR A 105 -16.01 -0.59 -12.00
CA THR A 105 -15.93 -1.76 -11.12
C THR A 105 -17.00 -1.71 -10.02
N SER A 106 -17.52 -2.89 -9.68
CA SER A 106 -18.34 -3.12 -8.48
C SER A 106 -17.46 -3.48 -7.26
N PRO A 107 -18.01 -3.45 -6.04
CA PRO A 107 -17.29 -3.91 -4.84
C PRO A 107 -16.81 -5.37 -4.95
N GLU A 108 -17.58 -6.23 -5.59
CA GLU A 108 -17.23 -7.63 -5.83
C GLU A 108 -16.00 -7.77 -6.74
N HIS A 109 -15.90 -6.91 -7.77
CA HIS A 109 -14.72 -6.88 -8.65
C HIS A 109 -13.45 -6.51 -7.88
N LYS A 110 -13.53 -5.58 -6.91
CA LYS A 110 -12.39 -5.21 -6.06
C LYS A 110 -11.88 -6.41 -5.27
N LEU A 111 -12.80 -7.16 -4.64
CA LEU A 111 -12.44 -8.37 -3.90
C LEU A 111 -11.83 -9.45 -4.80
N ARG A 112 -12.41 -9.68 -5.99
CA ARG A 112 -11.89 -10.67 -6.95
C ARG A 112 -10.50 -10.30 -7.45
N LEU A 113 -10.23 -9.01 -7.73
CA LEU A 113 -8.92 -8.52 -8.16
C LEU A 113 -7.85 -8.71 -7.07
N VAL A 114 -8.18 -8.44 -5.80
CA VAL A 114 -7.26 -8.68 -4.67
C VAL A 114 -6.90 -10.16 -4.59
N LYS A 115 -7.89 -11.06 -4.60
CA LYS A 115 -7.65 -12.52 -4.59
C LYS A 115 -6.81 -12.97 -5.77
N ALA A 116 -7.14 -12.50 -6.97
CA ALA A 116 -6.44 -12.87 -8.20
C ALA A 116 -4.95 -12.47 -8.17
N LEU A 117 -4.60 -11.33 -7.57
CA LEU A 117 -3.22 -10.90 -7.35
C LEU A 117 -2.52 -11.77 -6.29
N GLN A 118 -3.21 -12.07 -5.18
CA GLN A 118 -2.68 -12.95 -4.12
C GLN A 118 -2.42 -14.38 -4.65
N ASP A 119 -3.29 -14.92 -5.49
CA ASP A 119 -3.11 -16.23 -6.13
C ASP A 119 -1.88 -16.28 -7.07
N LYS A 120 -1.44 -15.13 -7.58
CA LYS A 120 -0.17 -14.98 -8.31
C LYS A 120 1.05 -14.79 -7.40
N GLY A 121 0.86 -14.80 -6.08
CA GLY A 121 1.93 -14.64 -5.09
C GLY A 121 2.31 -13.20 -4.81
N GLU A 122 1.50 -12.23 -5.28
CA GLU A 122 1.72 -10.82 -5.00
C GLU A 122 1.23 -10.46 -3.58
N ILE A 123 1.93 -9.55 -2.91
CA ILE A 123 1.48 -8.94 -1.65
C ILE A 123 0.69 -7.70 -1.97
N VAL A 124 -0.58 -7.69 -1.59
CA VAL A 124 -1.56 -6.68 -2.00
C VAL A 124 -1.89 -5.73 -0.86
N GLY A 125 -1.60 -4.44 -1.05
CA GLY A 125 -2.17 -3.36 -0.25
C GLY A 125 -3.44 -2.81 -0.91
N MET A 126 -4.53 -2.73 -0.18
CA MET A 126 -5.80 -2.18 -0.69
C MET A 126 -6.20 -0.93 0.09
N THR A 127 -6.53 0.14 -0.63
CA THR A 127 -7.05 1.37 -0.02
C THR A 127 -8.54 1.51 -0.28
N GLY A 128 -9.29 2.02 0.70
CA GLY A 128 -10.73 2.26 0.55
C GLY A 128 -11.28 3.27 1.57
N ASP A 129 -12.42 3.87 1.24
CA ASP A 129 -13.12 4.84 2.09
C ASP A 129 -14.59 4.48 2.34
N GLY A 130 -15.18 3.62 1.52
CA GLY A 130 -16.57 3.24 1.56
C GLY A 130 -16.83 1.88 2.22
N VAL A 131 -18.02 1.70 2.78
CA VAL A 131 -18.49 0.41 3.33
C VAL A 131 -18.33 -0.73 2.32
N ASN A 132 -18.47 -0.42 1.05
CA ASN A 132 -18.34 -1.36 -0.06
C ASN A 132 -16.91 -1.88 -0.27
N ASP A 133 -15.91 -1.20 0.28
CA ASP A 133 -14.50 -1.58 0.19
C ASP A 133 -14.07 -2.52 1.32
N ALA A 134 -14.83 -2.61 2.40
CA ALA A 134 -14.48 -3.39 3.58
C ALA A 134 -14.15 -4.88 3.29
N PRO A 135 -14.88 -5.60 2.41
CA PRO A 135 -14.52 -6.97 2.07
C PRO A 135 -13.16 -7.09 1.36
N ALA A 136 -12.84 -6.14 0.46
CA ALA A 136 -11.56 -6.12 -0.25
C ALA A 136 -10.39 -5.71 0.67
N LEU A 137 -10.64 -4.78 1.61
CA LEU A 137 -9.66 -4.38 2.62
C LEU A 137 -9.29 -5.54 3.55
N ARG A 138 -10.28 -6.29 4.03
CA ARG A 138 -10.04 -7.49 4.88
C ARG A 138 -9.34 -8.62 4.15
N GLN A 139 -9.55 -8.74 2.84
CA GLN A 139 -8.92 -9.77 2.03
C GLN A 139 -7.46 -9.43 1.70
N ALA A 140 -7.14 -8.16 1.54
CA ALA A 140 -5.78 -7.72 1.22
C ALA A 140 -4.78 -8.11 2.32
N ASP A 141 -3.50 -8.20 1.96
CA ASP A 141 -2.43 -8.45 2.93
C ASP A 141 -2.21 -7.23 3.84
N VAL A 142 -2.55 -6.04 3.35
CA VAL A 142 -2.60 -4.79 4.14
C VAL A 142 -3.81 -3.98 3.70
N GLY A 143 -4.86 -3.95 4.50
CA GLY A 143 -6.01 -3.08 4.33
C GLY A 143 -5.71 -1.67 4.86
N ILE A 144 -6.00 -0.63 4.07
CA ILE A 144 -5.71 0.77 4.42
C ILE A 144 -7.00 1.60 4.28
N ALA A 145 -7.53 2.11 5.39
CA ALA A 145 -8.71 2.96 5.38
C ALA A 145 -8.36 4.45 5.41
N MET A 146 -9.22 5.27 4.82
CA MET A 146 -9.16 6.72 4.98
C MET A 146 -9.71 7.11 6.36
N GLY A 147 -9.02 8.01 7.06
CA GLY A 147 -9.37 8.39 8.43
C GLY A 147 -10.44 9.45 8.53
N ILE A 148 -10.44 10.43 7.60
CA ILE A 148 -11.39 11.53 7.57
C ILE A 148 -12.65 11.13 6.79
N LYS A 149 -12.49 10.63 5.55
CA LYS A 149 -13.59 10.23 4.66
C LYS A 149 -14.07 8.81 4.90
N GLY A 150 -13.22 7.95 5.47
CA GLY A 150 -13.53 6.54 5.70
C GLY A 150 -14.68 6.35 6.71
N THR A 151 -15.55 5.40 6.41
CA THR A 151 -16.61 4.99 7.34
C THR A 151 -16.04 4.17 8.49
N GLU A 152 -16.73 4.09 9.63
CA GLU A 152 -16.28 3.27 10.77
C GLU A 152 -16.11 1.79 10.37
N VAL A 153 -17.00 1.27 9.53
CA VAL A 153 -16.92 -0.11 9.02
C VAL A 153 -15.62 -0.33 8.23
N THR A 154 -15.21 0.66 7.44
CA THR A 154 -13.97 0.59 6.65
C THR A 154 -12.74 0.63 7.56
N LYS A 155 -12.76 1.50 8.59
CA LYS A 155 -11.68 1.60 9.58
C LYS A 155 -11.53 0.33 10.41
N GLU A 156 -12.64 -0.30 10.81
CA GLU A 156 -12.62 -1.59 11.52
C GLU A 156 -12.17 -2.76 10.65
N ALA A 157 -12.33 -2.65 9.33
CA ALA A 157 -11.90 -3.68 8.38
C ALA A 157 -10.42 -3.57 7.99
N ALA A 158 -9.79 -2.43 8.26
CA ALA A 158 -8.43 -2.11 7.81
C ALA A 158 -7.38 -2.40 8.89
N ASP A 159 -6.15 -2.72 8.44
CA ASP A 159 -4.98 -2.87 9.31
C ASP A 159 -4.34 -1.51 9.64
N MET A 160 -4.54 -0.52 8.77
CA MET A 160 -4.01 0.84 8.89
C MET A 160 -5.09 1.88 8.59
N VAL A 161 -5.01 3.02 9.28
CA VAL A 161 -5.88 4.17 9.04
C VAL A 161 -5.03 5.39 8.74
N LEU A 162 -5.26 6.03 7.57
CA LEU A 162 -4.60 7.26 7.16
C LEU A 162 -5.30 8.46 7.77
N THR A 163 -4.75 9.06 8.79
CA THR A 163 -5.37 10.18 9.54
C THR A 163 -5.50 11.46 8.70
N ASP A 164 -4.75 11.58 7.62
CA ASP A 164 -4.69 12.75 6.72
C ASP A 164 -5.35 12.51 5.36
N ASP A 165 -5.90 11.32 5.11
CA ASP A 165 -6.46 10.88 3.82
C ASP A 165 -5.51 11.14 2.63
N ASN A 166 -4.20 11.06 2.88
CA ASN A 166 -3.19 11.35 1.88
C ASN A 166 -2.47 10.07 1.44
N PHE A 167 -2.55 9.76 0.14
CA PHE A 167 -1.83 8.62 -0.45
C PHE A 167 -0.31 8.71 -0.26
N ALA A 168 0.27 9.93 -0.16
CA ALA A 168 1.69 10.13 0.08
C ALA A 168 2.16 9.52 1.42
N THR A 169 1.27 9.43 2.40
CA THR A 169 1.55 8.80 3.70
C THR A 169 1.79 7.28 3.55
N ILE A 170 1.19 6.63 2.54
CA ILE A 170 1.44 5.21 2.24
C ILE A 170 2.90 5.01 1.79
N ALA A 171 3.41 5.86 0.90
CA ALA A 171 4.82 5.78 0.47
C ALA A 171 5.77 5.98 1.65
N SER A 172 5.42 6.88 2.57
CA SER A 172 6.18 7.11 3.82
C SER A 172 6.12 5.90 4.75
N ALA A 173 4.95 5.25 4.89
CA ALA A 173 4.77 4.04 5.67
C ALA A 173 5.59 2.87 5.11
N VAL A 174 5.63 2.70 3.78
CA VAL A 174 6.48 1.70 3.12
C VAL A 174 7.95 1.95 3.42
N LYS A 175 8.42 3.19 3.31
CA LYS A 175 9.80 3.58 3.63
C LYS A 175 10.15 3.23 5.07
N GLU A 176 9.27 3.59 5.99
CA GLU A 176 9.46 3.32 7.42
C GLU A 176 9.44 1.82 7.74
N GLY A 177 8.51 1.07 7.16
CA GLY A 177 8.46 -0.38 7.30
C GLY A 177 9.74 -1.07 6.80
N ARG A 178 10.30 -0.63 5.68
CA ARG A 178 11.60 -1.11 5.18
C ARG A 178 12.74 -0.78 6.14
N ARG A 179 12.74 0.44 6.72
CA ARG A 179 13.73 0.84 7.73
C ARG A 179 13.67 -0.05 8.96
N VAL A 180 12.47 -0.24 9.51
CA VAL A 180 12.27 -1.11 10.68
C VAL A 180 12.74 -2.53 10.41
N TYR A 181 12.42 -3.07 9.23
CA TYR A 181 12.87 -4.39 8.83
C TYR A 181 14.40 -4.50 8.73
N ASP A 182 15.06 -3.53 8.09
CA ASP A 182 16.52 -3.50 7.97
C ASP A 182 17.18 -3.41 9.35
N ASN A 183 16.64 -2.59 10.25
CA ASN A 183 17.13 -2.44 11.61
C ASN A 183 16.92 -3.71 12.45
N LEU A 184 15.75 -4.35 12.30
CA LEU A 184 15.48 -5.65 12.94
C LEU A 184 16.48 -6.72 12.48
N LYS A 185 16.75 -6.78 11.16
CA LYS A 185 17.75 -7.70 10.60
C LYS A 185 19.14 -7.46 11.16
N LYS A 186 19.60 -6.20 11.22
CA LYS A 186 20.89 -5.83 11.83
C LYS A 186 20.95 -6.23 13.30
N THR A 187 19.88 -6.02 14.04
CA THR A 187 19.78 -6.41 15.45
C THR A 187 19.92 -7.93 15.64
N ILE A 188 19.20 -8.72 14.85
CA ILE A 188 19.28 -10.18 14.88
C ILE A 188 20.70 -10.66 14.56
N LEU A 189 21.29 -10.12 13.47
CA LEU A 189 22.66 -10.45 13.04
C LEU A 189 23.72 -10.09 14.07
N PHE A 190 23.46 -9.12 14.91
CA PHE A 190 24.36 -8.77 16.03
C PHE A 190 24.16 -9.67 17.26
N ILE A 191 22.90 -9.91 17.66
CA ILE A 191 22.59 -10.67 18.88
C ILE A 191 22.94 -12.16 18.74
N MET A 192 22.68 -12.77 17.56
CA MET A 192 22.91 -14.21 17.39
C MET A 192 24.37 -14.63 17.58
N PRO A 193 25.37 -14.00 16.92
CA PRO A 193 26.77 -14.37 17.10
C PRO A 193 27.26 -14.12 18.53
N THR A 194 26.81 -13.06 19.20
CA THR A 194 27.23 -12.77 20.58
C THR A 194 26.73 -13.83 21.55
N ASN A 195 25.47 -14.26 21.45
CA ASN A 195 24.93 -15.34 22.28
C ASN A 195 25.56 -16.69 21.95
N LEU A 196 25.83 -16.98 20.69
CA LEU A 196 26.51 -18.20 20.25
C LEU A 196 27.95 -18.25 20.82
N ALA A 197 28.68 -17.12 20.76
CA ALA A 197 30.04 -17.05 21.32
C ALA A 197 30.08 -17.30 22.86
N GLN A 198 29.10 -16.76 23.59
CA GLN A 198 28.97 -17.02 25.04
C GLN A 198 28.71 -18.51 25.31
N GLY A 199 27.79 -19.14 24.57
CA GLY A 199 27.49 -20.57 24.68
C GLY A 199 28.70 -21.45 24.34
N LEU A 200 29.40 -21.16 23.24
CA LEU A 200 30.61 -21.89 22.83
C LEU A 200 31.73 -21.75 23.84
N LEU A 201 31.91 -20.55 24.42
CA LEU A 201 32.93 -20.35 25.48
C LEU A 201 32.72 -21.27 26.68
N ILE A 202 31.46 -21.44 27.12
CA ILE A 202 31.11 -22.34 28.21
C ILE A 202 31.38 -23.80 27.82
N VAL A 203 30.95 -24.22 26.64
CA VAL A 203 31.15 -25.60 26.16
C VAL A 203 32.64 -25.93 26.03
N ILE A 204 33.44 -25.03 25.45
CA ILE A 204 34.89 -25.22 25.30
C ILE A 204 35.56 -25.30 26.69
N ALA A 205 35.18 -24.44 27.64
CA ALA A 205 35.74 -24.47 29.00
C ALA A 205 35.45 -25.80 29.73
N LEU A 206 34.24 -26.32 29.60
CA LEU A 206 33.86 -27.63 30.16
C LEU A 206 34.63 -28.77 29.53
N LEU A 207 34.75 -28.81 28.20
CA LEU A 207 35.50 -29.85 27.47
C LEU A 207 37.00 -29.82 27.79
N ALA A 208 37.55 -28.63 28.03
CA ALA A 208 38.95 -28.46 28.39
C ALA A 208 39.23 -28.73 29.88
N GLY A 209 38.22 -29.08 30.69
CA GLY A 209 38.36 -29.31 32.13
C GLY A 209 38.70 -28.06 32.93
N ASN A 210 38.45 -26.87 32.38
CA ASN A 210 38.72 -25.59 33.00
C ASN A 210 37.52 -25.09 33.82
N ILE A 211 37.80 -24.13 34.74
CA ILE A 211 36.77 -23.43 35.47
C ILE A 211 35.90 -22.64 34.49
N ILE A 212 34.57 -22.70 34.65
CA ILE A 212 33.62 -21.97 33.80
C ILE A 212 33.89 -20.46 33.93
N PRO A 213 34.28 -19.77 32.86
CA PRO A 213 34.70 -18.35 32.91
C PRO A 213 33.53 -17.38 33.08
N LEU A 214 32.29 -17.82 32.81
CA LEU A 214 31.08 -16.99 32.86
C LEU A 214 30.09 -17.55 33.89
N THR A 215 29.80 -16.79 34.90
CA THR A 215 28.71 -17.11 35.83
C THR A 215 27.35 -16.76 35.22
N PRO A 216 26.25 -17.41 35.62
CA PRO A 216 24.89 -17.06 35.12
C PRO A 216 24.53 -15.58 35.30
N VAL A 217 24.96 -14.98 36.42
CA VAL A 217 24.73 -13.56 36.70
C VAL A 217 25.49 -12.65 35.72
N LEU A 218 26.74 -13.02 35.39
CA LEU A 218 27.54 -12.27 34.43
C LEU A 218 26.94 -12.34 33.01
N ILE A 219 26.47 -13.53 32.61
CA ILE A 219 25.77 -13.70 31.31
C ILE A 219 24.52 -12.84 31.27
N LEU A 220 23.72 -12.86 32.33
CA LEU A 220 22.50 -12.04 32.42
C LEU A 220 22.84 -10.54 32.30
N TRP A 221 23.88 -10.09 33.02
CA TRP A 221 24.35 -8.71 32.98
C TRP A 221 24.84 -8.32 31.58
N MET A 222 25.67 -9.14 30.95
CA MET A 222 26.16 -8.89 29.58
C MET A 222 25.02 -8.80 28.59
N ASN A 223 24.05 -9.72 28.64
CA ASN A 223 22.89 -9.69 27.73
C ASN A 223 22.02 -8.46 27.97
N MET A 224 21.79 -8.09 29.24
CA MET A 224 21.02 -6.88 29.57
C MET A 224 21.73 -5.61 29.05
N ALA A 225 23.03 -5.50 29.32
CA ALA A 225 23.82 -4.35 28.87
C ALA A 225 23.84 -4.25 27.31
N THR A 226 24.07 -5.39 26.63
CA THR A 226 24.09 -5.46 25.15
C THR A 226 22.73 -5.13 24.56
N SER A 227 21.64 -5.71 25.10
CA SER A 227 20.29 -5.46 24.62
C SER A 227 19.85 -4.02 24.87
N ALA A 228 20.14 -3.44 26.03
CA ALA A 228 19.75 -2.08 26.36
C ALA A 228 20.53 -1.02 25.56
N THR A 229 21.81 -1.26 25.27
CA THR A 229 22.64 -0.23 24.60
C THR A 229 22.67 -0.39 23.08
N LEU A 230 23.02 -1.55 22.58
CA LEU A 230 23.24 -1.78 21.14
C LEU A 230 21.97 -2.09 20.38
N SER A 231 21.07 -2.91 20.93
CA SER A 231 19.81 -3.19 20.24
C SER A 231 18.93 -1.93 20.13
N PHE A 232 18.94 -1.08 21.17
CA PHE A 232 18.28 0.23 21.09
C PHE A 232 18.92 1.14 20.05
N GLY A 233 20.26 1.21 20.00
CA GLY A 233 20.96 2.01 18.99
C GLY A 233 20.64 1.57 17.57
N LEU A 234 20.65 0.25 17.31
CA LEU A 234 20.34 -0.32 16.00
C LEU A 234 18.86 -0.18 15.61
N ALA A 235 17.94 -0.26 16.58
CA ALA A 235 16.50 -0.12 16.33
C ALA A 235 16.13 1.28 15.79
N PHE A 236 16.87 2.32 16.20
CA PHE A 236 16.63 3.70 15.79
C PHE A 236 17.57 4.20 14.69
N GLU A 237 18.35 3.31 14.07
CA GLU A 237 19.24 3.69 12.98
C GLU A 237 18.47 4.33 11.83
N ALA A 238 19.05 5.35 11.21
CA ALA A 238 18.45 6.07 10.10
C ALA A 238 18.32 5.17 8.85
N ALA A 239 17.28 5.42 8.05
CA ALA A 239 17.05 4.70 6.81
C ALA A 239 18.23 4.89 5.84
N GLU A 240 18.63 3.84 5.14
CA GLU A 240 19.62 3.93 4.08
C GLU A 240 19.10 4.73 2.88
N ARG A 241 20.00 5.48 2.22
CA ARG A 241 19.63 6.40 1.12
C ARG A 241 18.95 5.71 -0.07
N ASN A 242 19.19 4.44 -0.28
CA ASN A 242 18.67 3.65 -1.41
C ASN A 242 17.40 2.84 -1.05
N ILE A 243 16.85 2.99 0.15
CA ILE A 243 15.79 2.12 0.68
C ILE A 243 14.54 2.07 -0.21
N MET A 244 14.20 3.18 -0.87
CA MET A 244 13.07 3.30 -1.81
C MET A 244 13.48 3.04 -3.28
N ARG A 245 14.71 2.58 -3.53
CA ARG A 245 15.19 2.17 -4.86
C ARG A 245 15.47 0.68 -4.96
N ARG A 246 15.24 -0.06 -3.88
CA ARG A 246 15.37 -1.51 -3.86
C ARG A 246 14.06 -2.16 -4.29
N PRO A 247 14.13 -3.28 -5.05
CA PRO A 247 12.93 -4.05 -5.35
C PRO A 247 12.30 -4.62 -4.06
N PRO A 248 11.01 -4.98 -4.10
CA PRO A 248 10.36 -5.70 -3.01
C PRO A 248 11.08 -7.03 -2.74
N ARG A 249 10.99 -7.50 -1.49
CA ARG A 249 11.45 -8.84 -1.13
C ARG A 249 10.60 -9.90 -1.82
N GLN A 250 11.23 -11.02 -2.15
CA GLN A 250 10.49 -12.18 -2.64
C GLN A 250 9.66 -12.79 -1.49
N THR A 251 8.46 -13.22 -1.80
CA THR A 251 7.58 -13.93 -0.88
C THR A 251 8.28 -15.21 -0.40
N GLY A 252 8.36 -15.43 0.92
CA GLY A 252 9.04 -16.60 1.49
C GLY A 252 10.54 -16.42 1.79
N GLN A 253 11.15 -15.30 1.43
CA GLN A 253 12.54 -15.03 1.77
C GLN A 253 12.72 -14.87 3.28
N HIS A 254 13.51 -15.75 3.91
CA HIS A 254 13.81 -15.69 5.33
C HIS A 254 14.71 -14.48 5.66
N VAL A 255 14.63 -14.02 6.93
CA VAL A 255 15.42 -12.88 7.42
C VAL A 255 16.92 -13.12 7.23
N MET A 256 17.34 -14.37 7.28
CA MET A 256 18.74 -14.82 7.22
C MET A 256 19.24 -15.17 5.80
N ASP A 257 18.36 -15.29 4.81
CA ASP A 257 18.72 -15.70 3.43
C ASP A 257 19.53 -14.67 2.64
N ALA A 258 19.78 -13.50 3.19
CA ALA A 258 20.47 -12.42 2.48
C ALA A 258 21.99 -12.47 2.61
N TYR A 259 22.56 -13.63 2.90
CA TYR A 259 24.01 -13.89 2.95
C TYR A 259 24.47 -14.92 1.91
N ALA A 260 23.60 -15.30 0.97
CA ALA A 260 24.01 -16.11 -0.19
C ALA A 260 24.28 -15.21 -1.40
#